data_154ea221eff25c8ad04654a25c4f157f
#
_entry.id   154ea221eff25c8ad04654a25c4f157f
#
_cell.length_a   1.000
_cell.length_b   1.000
_cell.length_c   1.000
_cell.angle_alpha   90.00
_cell.angle_beta   90.00
_cell.angle_gamma   90.00
#
_symmetry.space_group_name_H-M   'P 1'
#
loop_
_entity.id
_entity.type
_entity.pdbx_description
1 polymer ?
#
loop_
_entity_poly.entity_id
_entity_poly.type
_entity_poly.pdbx_seq_one_letter_code
_entity_poly.pdbx_strand_id
1 'polypeptide(L)'
;MAEPVSIALLYPELLGTYGDGGNAAVLAQRLNWRGIAAEVVDVHAGEAIPGGCQIYVMGGGEDAPQALAAHELRSGSVLVDAVSDGAAVLAVCAGLQVLGHRFAGEDGKAHDGVGLLDCETHRDDGPRRVGEVVVSPDPSLDLPDLTGYENHGGVTILGPAAVPLGRVAVGHGNAGGDGTEGIVNGRVVGTYLHGPVLARNPALADHLLSSVLGPLAPLDDDEIEALRKERLHAARHPHMHMPQLASGWRRLLRGS
;
A
#
# COMPACT_ATOMS: atom_id res chain seq x y z
N MET A 1 -20.20 13.57 -22.70
CA MET A 1 -18.85 13.31 -22.16
C MET A 1 -18.97 12.06 -21.33
N ALA A 2 -17.99 11.17 -21.34
CA ALA A 2 -17.98 10.02 -20.44
C ALA A 2 -17.90 10.54 -18.98
N GLU A 3 -18.52 9.83 -18.06
CA GLU A 3 -18.39 10.15 -16.63
C GLU A 3 -16.93 9.97 -16.18
N PRO A 4 -16.43 10.81 -15.25
CA PRO A 4 -15.08 10.67 -14.73
C PRO A 4 -14.93 9.33 -13.99
N VAL A 5 -13.71 8.79 -13.99
CA VAL A 5 -13.36 7.65 -13.12
C VAL A 5 -13.28 8.14 -11.70
N SER A 6 -14.14 7.61 -10.82
CA SER A 6 -14.20 8.01 -9.42
C SER A 6 -13.29 7.12 -8.56
N ILE A 7 -12.41 7.75 -7.80
CA ILE A 7 -11.47 7.13 -6.87
C ILE A 7 -11.83 7.60 -5.47
N ALA A 8 -12.32 6.70 -4.61
CA ALA A 8 -12.60 7.02 -3.22
C ALA A 8 -11.33 6.86 -2.36
N LEU A 9 -10.94 7.91 -1.66
CA LEU A 9 -9.92 7.86 -0.60
C LEU A 9 -10.65 7.72 0.75
N LEU A 10 -10.52 6.53 1.35
CA LEU A 10 -11.26 6.18 2.56
C LEU A 10 -10.49 6.61 3.82
N TYR A 11 -11.14 7.45 4.61
CA TYR A 11 -10.73 7.88 5.94
C TYR A 11 -9.31 8.47 5.99
N PRO A 12 -8.99 9.48 5.15
CA PRO A 12 -7.64 10.04 5.06
C PRO A 12 -7.14 10.59 6.41
N GLU A 13 -8.03 11.04 7.29
CA GLU A 13 -7.70 11.53 8.64
C GLU A 13 -7.35 10.39 9.63
N LEU A 14 -7.82 9.16 9.37
CA LEU A 14 -7.55 7.97 10.18
C LEU A 14 -6.40 7.12 9.61
N LEU A 15 -6.35 7.01 8.29
CA LEU A 15 -5.47 6.11 7.53
C LEU A 15 -4.53 6.88 6.58
N GLY A 16 -4.13 8.10 6.94
CA GLY A 16 -3.28 8.97 6.10
C GLY A 16 -1.91 9.30 6.69
N THR A 17 -1.53 8.68 7.82
CA THR A 17 -0.34 9.05 8.61
C THR A 17 0.96 9.07 7.80
N TYR A 18 1.12 8.21 6.82
CA TYR A 18 2.35 8.06 6.03
C TYR A 18 2.27 8.67 4.63
N GLY A 19 1.25 9.51 4.37
CA GLY A 19 1.06 10.16 3.08
C GLY A 19 0.53 9.23 1.98
N ASP A 20 -0.03 8.08 2.35
CA ASP A 20 -0.54 7.08 1.41
C ASP A 20 -1.76 7.57 0.61
N GLY A 21 -2.45 8.64 1.05
CA GLY A 21 -3.45 9.36 0.24
C GLY A 21 -2.90 9.83 -1.11
N GLY A 22 -1.58 10.02 -1.22
CA GLY A 22 -0.91 10.28 -2.50
C GLY A 22 -1.12 9.18 -3.55
N ASN A 23 -1.48 7.95 -3.16
CA ASN A 23 -1.79 6.89 -4.12
C ASN A 23 -3.03 7.22 -4.95
N ALA A 24 -4.08 7.81 -4.36
CA ALA A 24 -5.26 8.26 -5.10
C ALA A 24 -4.90 9.37 -6.11
N ALA A 25 -4.05 10.31 -5.70
CA ALA A 25 -3.56 11.36 -6.59
C ALA A 25 -2.74 10.80 -7.77
N VAL A 26 -1.90 9.78 -7.53
CA VAL A 26 -1.13 9.11 -8.60
C VAL A 26 -2.06 8.45 -9.60
N LEU A 27 -3.08 7.72 -9.14
CA LEU A 27 -4.07 7.07 -10.02
C LEU A 27 -4.79 8.10 -10.88
N ALA A 28 -5.33 9.16 -10.26
CA ALA A 28 -6.02 10.24 -10.99
C ALA A 28 -5.10 10.92 -12.00
N GLN A 29 -3.85 11.22 -11.62
CA GLN A 29 -2.90 11.87 -12.52
C GLN A 29 -2.52 10.99 -13.72
N ARG A 30 -2.34 9.68 -13.51
CA ARG A 30 -2.04 8.74 -14.60
C ARG A 30 -3.20 8.59 -15.57
N LEU A 31 -4.45 8.70 -15.11
CA LEU A 31 -5.64 8.79 -15.98
C LEU A 31 -5.67 10.11 -16.76
N ASN A 32 -5.44 11.23 -16.08
CA ASN A 32 -5.42 12.55 -16.71
C ASN A 32 -4.35 12.65 -17.82
N TRP A 33 -3.16 12.07 -17.61
CA TRP A 33 -2.12 12.00 -18.67
C TRP A 33 -2.56 11.21 -19.90
N ARG A 34 -3.53 10.29 -19.75
CA ARG A 34 -4.15 9.55 -20.84
C ARG A 34 -5.38 10.23 -21.43
N GLY A 35 -5.72 11.44 -20.97
CA GLY A 35 -6.92 12.16 -21.38
C GLY A 35 -8.22 11.55 -20.84
N ILE A 36 -8.14 10.71 -19.80
CA ILE A 36 -9.28 10.10 -19.11
C ILE A 36 -9.59 10.97 -17.89
N ALA A 37 -10.81 11.53 -17.84
CA ALA A 37 -11.23 12.32 -16.69
C ALA A 37 -11.29 11.45 -15.43
N ALA A 38 -10.74 11.95 -14.32
CA ALA A 38 -10.77 11.28 -13.03
C ALA A 38 -11.05 12.28 -11.91
N GLU A 39 -11.71 11.80 -10.87
CA GLU A 39 -11.95 12.56 -9.64
C GLU A 39 -11.54 11.73 -8.42
N VAL A 40 -11.04 12.40 -7.41
CA VAL A 40 -10.75 11.82 -6.09
C VAL A 40 -11.80 12.33 -5.12
N VAL A 41 -12.47 11.41 -4.45
CA VAL A 41 -13.50 11.70 -3.45
C VAL A 41 -12.96 11.29 -2.09
N ASP A 42 -12.68 12.25 -1.22
CA ASP A 42 -12.34 11.98 0.17
C ASP A 42 -13.61 11.57 0.93
N VAL A 43 -13.53 10.45 1.63
CA VAL A 43 -14.62 9.91 2.47
C VAL A 43 -14.13 9.92 3.92
N HIS A 44 -14.71 10.80 4.73
CA HIS A 44 -14.35 10.94 6.14
C HIS A 44 -15.14 10.00 7.05
N ALA A 45 -14.62 9.74 8.25
CA ALA A 45 -15.29 8.92 9.25
C ALA A 45 -16.69 9.49 9.56
N GLY A 46 -17.69 8.60 9.59
CA GLY A 46 -19.10 8.98 9.75
C GLY A 46 -19.81 9.39 8.45
N GLU A 47 -19.10 9.48 7.32
CA GLU A 47 -19.71 9.72 6.01
C GLU A 47 -20.06 8.40 5.31
N ALA A 48 -21.07 8.44 4.46
CA ALA A 48 -21.45 7.28 3.65
C ALA A 48 -20.40 7.02 2.57
N ILE A 49 -19.90 5.78 2.50
CA ILE A 49 -19.02 5.35 1.42
C ILE A 49 -19.80 5.34 0.10
N PRO A 50 -19.35 6.03 -0.96
CA PRO A 50 -20.01 5.98 -2.26
C PRO A 50 -19.84 4.59 -2.90
N GLY A 51 -20.95 3.96 -3.31
CA GLY A 51 -20.94 2.60 -3.89
C GLY A 51 -20.54 2.53 -5.37
N GLY A 52 -20.46 3.66 -6.05
CA GLY A 52 -20.22 3.72 -7.52
C GLY A 52 -18.79 4.02 -7.93
N CYS A 53 -17.84 4.10 -7.00
CA CYS A 53 -16.44 4.36 -7.34
C CYS A 53 -15.79 3.13 -7.98
N GLN A 54 -14.98 3.35 -8.98
CA GLN A 54 -14.23 2.29 -9.66
C GLN A 54 -13.04 1.80 -8.83
N ILE A 55 -12.46 2.69 -7.99
CA ILE A 55 -11.29 2.37 -7.18
C ILE A 55 -11.46 2.94 -5.77
N TYR A 56 -11.06 2.16 -4.76
CA TYR A 56 -11.00 2.59 -3.36
C TYR A 56 -9.57 2.50 -2.87
N VAL A 57 -9.11 3.52 -2.16
CA VAL A 57 -7.74 3.62 -1.63
C VAL A 57 -7.81 3.81 -0.13
N MET A 58 -7.01 3.04 0.60
CA MET A 58 -6.83 3.13 2.04
C MET A 58 -5.35 3.18 2.37
N GLY A 59 -4.96 4.04 3.27
CA GLY A 59 -3.56 4.17 3.71
C GLY A 59 -3.26 3.47 5.02
N GLY A 60 -2.06 3.77 5.54
CA GLY A 60 -1.62 3.36 6.88
C GLY A 60 -2.08 4.32 7.97
N GLY A 61 -2.24 3.79 9.18
CA GLY A 61 -2.66 4.57 10.35
C GLY A 61 -2.13 3.97 11.64
N GLU A 62 -2.33 4.68 12.73
CA GLU A 62 -2.06 4.20 14.08
C GLU A 62 -3.22 3.33 14.59
N ASP A 63 -2.99 2.55 15.65
CA ASP A 63 -3.90 1.48 16.09
C ASP A 63 -5.32 1.97 16.47
N ALA A 64 -5.45 3.08 17.20
CA ALA A 64 -6.77 3.58 17.59
C ALA A 64 -7.60 4.11 16.40
N PRO A 65 -7.06 4.94 15.49
CA PRO A 65 -7.69 5.28 14.22
C PRO A 65 -8.02 4.07 13.35
N GLN A 66 -7.15 3.07 13.31
CA GLN A 66 -7.37 1.82 12.58
C GLN A 66 -8.61 1.06 13.07
N ALA A 67 -8.78 0.94 14.40
CA ALA A 67 -9.95 0.27 14.97
C ALA A 67 -11.26 1.00 14.64
N LEU A 68 -11.24 2.35 14.61
CA LEU A 68 -12.38 3.16 14.19
C LEU A 68 -12.68 2.93 12.70
N ALA A 69 -11.67 2.98 11.83
CA ALA A 69 -11.86 2.73 10.39
C ALA A 69 -12.45 1.33 10.13
N ALA A 70 -11.99 0.31 10.86
CA ALA A 70 -12.57 -1.03 10.77
C ALA A 70 -14.04 -1.06 11.21
N HIS A 71 -14.39 -0.35 12.27
CA HIS A 71 -15.78 -0.23 12.73
C HIS A 71 -16.67 0.41 11.67
N GLU A 72 -16.25 1.53 11.10
CA GLU A 72 -16.99 2.24 10.05
C GLU A 72 -17.18 1.35 8.81
N LEU A 73 -16.13 0.70 8.32
CA LEU A 73 -16.20 -0.19 7.16
C LEU A 73 -17.14 -1.38 7.37
N ARG A 74 -17.20 -1.92 8.58
CA ARG A 74 -18.06 -3.05 8.94
C ARG A 74 -19.49 -2.66 9.25
N SER A 75 -19.77 -1.37 9.46
CA SER A 75 -21.14 -0.87 9.71
C SER A 75 -22.06 -1.00 8.50
N GLY A 76 -21.49 -1.24 7.31
CA GLY A 76 -22.19 -1.44 6.04
C GLY A 76 -21.51 -2.46 5.14
N SER A 77 -22.15 -2.78 4.01
CA SER A 77 -21.63 -3.70 2.99
C SER A 77 -21.04 -3.00 1.76
N VAL A 78 -21.09 -1.68 1.69
CA VAL A 78 -20.85 -0.90 0.46
C VAL A 78 -19.51 -1.23 -0.19
N LEU A 79 -18.40 -1.33 0.58
CA LEU A 79 -17.10 -1.67 0.03
C LEU A 79 -17.07 -3.12 -0.50
N VAL A 80 -17.68 -4.06 0.23
CA VAL A 80 -17.76 -5.47 -0.17
C VAL A 80 -18.60 -5.62 -1.44
N ASP A 81 -19.72 -4.92 -1.51
CA ASP A 81 -20.61 -4.91 -2.68
C ASP A 81 -19.88 -4.30 -3.89
N ALA A 82 -19.20 -3.16 -3.72
CA ALA A 82 -18.43 -2.52 -4.78
C ALA A 82 -17.31 -3.43 -5.33
N VAL A 83 -16.60 -4.15 -4.46
CA VAL A 83 -15.60 -5.14 -4.88
C VAL A 83 -16.25 -6.29 -5.65
N SER A 84 -17.41 -6.76 -5.20
CA SER A 84 -18.16 -7.82 -5.89
C SER A 84 -18.65 -7.36 -7.26
N ASP A 85 -18.97 -6.07 -7.41
CA ASP A 85 -19.36 -5.43 -8.68
C ASP A 85 -18.14 -5.08 -9.56
N GLY A 86 -16.94 -5.36 -9.09
CA GLY A 86 -15.71 -5.24 -9.88
C GLY A 86 -14.86 -4.01 -9.63
N ALA A 87 -15.08 -3.27 -8.56
CA ALA A 87 -14.17 -2.21 -8.15
C ALA A 87 -12.81 -2.76 -7.70
N ALA A 88 -11.75 -1.96 -7.88
CA ALA A 88 -10.43 -2.26 -7.35
C ALA A 88 -10.21 -1.60 -5.99
N VAL A 89 -9.39 -2.23 -5.16
CA VAL A 89 -8.99 -1.67 -3.85
C VAL A 89 -7.48 -1.73 -3.70
N LEU A 90 -6.88 -0.61 -3.27
CA LEU A 90 -5.53 -0.57 -2.75
C LEU A 90 -5.57 -0.26 -1.26
N ALA A 91 -5.01 -1.16 -0.45
CA ALA A 91 -4.96 -1.01 0.99
C ALA A 91 -3.52 -1.12 1.51
N VAL A 92 -3.02 -0.06 2.15
CA VAL A 92 -1.63 0.01 2.61
C VAL A 92 -1.57 -0.13 4.13
N CYS A 93 -0.71 -1.00 4.64
CA CYS A 93 -0.38 -1.20 6.06
C CYS A 93 -1.64 -1.43 6.93
N ALA A 94 -2.08 -0.45 7.73
CA ALA A 94 -3.31 -0.56 8.52
C ALA A 94 -4.53 -0.87 7.64
N GLY A 95 -4.61 -0.32 6.43
CA GLY A 95 -5.66 -0.64 5.47
C GLY A 95 -5.68 -2.13 5.10
N LEU A 96 -4.50 -2.74 4.82
CA LEU A 96 -4.39 -4.19 4.58
C LEU A 96 -4.93 -4.98 5.77
N GLN A 97 -4.52 -4.61 6.99
CA GLN A 97 -4.91 -5.31 8.22
C GLN A 97 -6.42 -5.25 8.45
N VAL A 98 -7.03 -4.07 8.22
CA VAL A 98 -8.48 -3.87 8.34
C VAL A 98 -9.26 -4.69 7.31
N LEU A 99 -8.72 -4.89 6.11
CA LEU A 99 -9.37 -5.73 5.09
C LEU A 99 -9.22 -7.23 5.34
N GLY A 100 -8.32 -7.66 6.24
CA GLY A 100 -8.21 -9.06 6.68
C GLY A 100 -9.40 -9.52 7.51
N HIS A 101 -9.31 -10.74 8.05
CA HIS A 101 -10.34 -11.28 8.95
C HIS A 101 -10.26 -10.67 10.34
N ARG A 102 -9.03 -10.56 10.88
CA ARG A 102 -8.76 -10.04 12.23
C ARG A 102 -7.42 -9.34 12.29
N PHE A 103 -7.31 -8.36 13.17
CA PHE A 103 -6.05 -7.68 13.47
C PHE A 103 -5.93 -7.36 14.97
N ALA A 104 -4.71 -7.27 15.47
CA ALA A 104 -4.44 -6.93 16.86
C ALA A 104 -4.29 -5.41 17.02
N GLY A 105 -4.99 -4.83 18.02
CA GLY A 105 -4.83 -3.44 18.42
C GLY A 105 -3.75 -3.25 19.52
N GLU A 106 -3.45 -1.99 19.84
CA GLU A 106 -2.50 -1.62 20.91
C GLU A 106 -2.88 -2.18 22.28
N ASP A 107 -4.17 -2.29 22.53
CA ASP A 107 -4.69 -2.85 23.79
C ASP A 107 -4.50 -4.37 23.90
N GLY A 108 -3.83 -4.99 22.92
CA GLY A 108 -3.61 -6.43 22.83
C GLY A 108 -4.87 -7.23 22.48
N LYS A 109 -6.01 -6.55 22.21
CA LYS A 109 -7.23 -7.23 21.78
C LYS A 109 -7.23 -7.42 20.29
N ALA A 110 -7.85 -8.51 19.85
CA ALA A 110 -8.14 -8.72 18.46
C ALA A 110 -9.42 -7.98 18.05
N HIS A 111 -9.34 -7.27 16.95
CA HIS A 111 -10.48 -6.62 16.29
C HIS A 111 -10.85 -7.41 15.05
N ASP A 112 -12.15 -7.47 14.74
CA ASP A 112 -12.59 -8.07 13.50
C ASP A 112 -12.36 -7.08 12.34
N GLY A 113 -11.83 -7.60 11.23
CA GLY A 113 -11.68 -6.87 9.97
C GLY A 113 -12.89 -7.05 9.05
N VAL A 114 -12.74 -6.61 7.80
CA VAL A 114 -13.80 -6.66 6.78
C VAL A 114 -13.91 -8.05 6.13
N GLY A 115 -12.81 -8.81 6.09
CA GLY A 115 -12.76 -10.16 5.52
C GLY A 115 -12.68 -10.20 3.98
N LEU A 116 -12.24 -9.12 3.34
CA LEU A 116 -11.97 -9.08 1.90
C LEU A 116 -10.65 -9.77 1.52
N LEU A 117 -9.73 -9.86 2.46
CA LEU A 117 -8.43 -10.52 2.30
C LEU A 117 -8.31 -11.72 3.25
N ASP A 118 -7.88 -12.86 2.73
CA ASP A 118 -7.70 -14.08 3.54
C ASP A 118 -6.39 -14.00 4.34
N CYS A 119 -6.41 -13.20 5.40
CA CYS A 119 -5.29 -13.05 6.31
C CYS A 119 -5.74 -12.60 7.71
N GLU A 120 -4.85 -12.83 8.68
CA GLU A 120 -4.97 -12.28 10.03
C GLU A 120 -3.66 -11.57 10.41
N THR A 121 -3.76 -10.45 11.12
CA THR A 121 -2.60 -9.72 11.61
C THR A 121 -2.49 -9.81 13.12
N HIS A 122 -1.37 -10.29 13.59
CA HIS A 122 -1.04 -10.42 15.00
C HIS A 122 -0.03 -9.35 15.42
N ARG A 123 -0.04 -9.02 16.71
CA ARG A 123 1.01 -8.19 17.30
C ARG A 123 2.27 -9.02 17.46
N ASP A 124 3.41 -8.39 17.19
CA ASP A 124 4.73 -8.94 17.49
C ASP A 124 5.37 -8.11 18.62
N ASP A 125 5.96 -8.79 19.61
CA ASP A 125 6.69 -8.15 20.70
C ASP A 125 8.11 -7.70 20.28
N GLY A 126 8.50 -8.00 19.04
CA GLY A 126 9.77 -7.58 18.45
C GLY A 126 9.80 -6.09 18.08
N PRO A 127 10.96 -5.60 17.61
CA PRO A 127 11.09 -4.22 17.15
C PRO A 127 10.22 -3.97 15.92
N ARG A 128 9.72 -2.75 15.77
CA ARG A 128 9.05 -2.33 14.51
C ARG A 128 9.97 -2.57 13.32
N ARG A 129 9.38 -3.01 12.23
CA ARG A 129 10.03 -3.21 10.94
C ARG A 129 10.02 -1.89 10.20
N VAL A 130 11.20 -1.32 10.03
CA VAL A 130 11.38 0.03 9.46
C VAL A 130 12.53 -0.02 8.46
N GLY A 131 12.25 0.26 7.20
CA GLY A 131 13.29 0.29 6.18
C GLY A 131 12.79 0.18 4.74
N GLU A 132 13.73 0.15 3.82
CA GLU A 132 13.41 -0.09 2.40
C GLU A 132 13.03 -1.56 2.19
N VAL A 133 12.04 -1.77 1.34
CA VAL A 133 11.56 -3.11 0.94
C VAL A 133 11.67 -3.25 -0.56
N VAL A 134 12.16 -4.40 -0.99
CA VAL A 134 12.13 -4.84 -2.39
C VAL A 134 11.38 -6.16 -2.47
N VAL A 135 10.43 -6.22 -3.37
CA VAL A 135 9.55 -7.37 -3.57
C VAL A 135 9.63 -7.84 -5.02
N SER A 136 9.82 -9.13 -5.20
CA SER A 136 9.61 -9.77 -6.50
C SER A 136 8.14 -10.23 -6.55
N PRO A 137 7.29 -9.61 -7.39
CA PRO A 137 5.86 -9.91 -7.44
C PRO A 137 5.57 -11.36 -7.83
N ASP A 138 4.38 -11.82 -7.49
CA ASP A 138 3.89 -13.11 -7.99
C ASP A 138 3.87 -13.08 -9.54
N PRO A 139 4.39 -14.11 -10.21
CA PRO A 139 4.48 -14.12 -11.68
C PRO A 139 3.15 -13.92 -12.40
N SER A 140 2.02 -14.26 -11.78
CA SER A 140 0.69 -14.06 -12.37
C SER A 140 0.30 -12.61 -12.54
N LEU A 141 0.97 -11.68 -11.86
CA LEU A 141 0.67 -10.25 -11.91
C LEU A 141 1.39 -9.54 -13.07
N ASP A 142 2.40 -10.16 -13.66
CA ASP A 142 3.23 -9.58 -14.74
C ASP A 142 3.76 -8.18 -14.38
N LEU A 143 4.27 -8.03 -13.16
CA LEU A 143 4.81 -6.78 -12.64
C LEU A 143 6.33 -6.87 -12.48
N PRO A 144 7.06 -5.77 -12.70
CA PRO A 144 8.48 -5.68 -12.32
C PRO A 144 8.65 -5.66 -10.80
N ASP A 145 9.88 -5.91 -10.30
CA ASP A 145 10.19 -5.78 -8.88
C ASP A 145 9.64 -4.48 -8.29
N LEU A 146 8.95 -4.58 -7.17
CA LEU A 146 8.37 -3.43 -6.46
C LEU A 146 9.33 -2.91 -5.40
N THR A 147 9.27 -1.62 -5.14
CA THR A 147 10.03 -0.96 -4.07
C THR A 147 9.13 -0.12 -3.20
N GLY A 148 9.39 -0.08 -1.92
CA GLY A 148 8.65 0.71 -0.96
C GLY A 148 9.43 0.88 0.33
N TYR A 149 8.78 1.49 1.30
CA TYR A 149 9.28 1.65 2.66
C TYR A 149 8.30 0.98 3.61
N GLU A 150 8.78 0.12 4.51
CA GLU A 150 7.95 -0.50 5.54
C GLU A 150 8.10 0.21 6.88
N ASN A 151 6.99 0.33 7.62
CA ASN A 151 6.99 0.84 8.98
C ASN A 151 5.81 0.26 9.77
N HIS A 152 5.94 -0.96 10.25
CA HIS A 152 4.88 -1.65 10.97
C HIS A 152 5.40 -2.55 12.10
N GLY A 153 4.51 -2.86 13.06
CA GLY A 153 4.77 -3.81 14.14
C GLY A 153 3.95 -5.10 14.02
N GLY A 154 3.01 -5.14 13.07
CA GLY A 154 2.16 -6.31 12.85
C GLY A 154 2.87 -7.43 12.09
N VAL A 155 2.45 -8.67 12.35
CA VAL A 155 2.79 -9.88 11.59
C VAL A 155 1.53 -10.37 10.92
N THR A 156 1.48 -10.35 9.61
CA THR A 156 0.33 -10.83 8.82
C THR A 156 0.58 -12.27 8.38
N ILE A 157 -0.34 -13.13 8.78
CA ILE A 157 -0.36 -14.54 8.39
C ILE A 157 -1.41 -14.71 7.30
N LEU A 158 -0.98 -15.23 6.18
CA LEU A 158 -1.84 -15.50 5.03
C LEU A 158 -2.63 -16.78 5.25
N GLY A 159 -3.90 -16.76 4.90
CA GLY A 159 -4.77 -17.94 4.87
C GLY A 159 -4.50 -18.83 3.65
N PRO A 160 -5.11 -20.01 3.60
CA PRO A 160 -4.84 -21.01 2.56
C PRO A 160 -5.31 -20.60 1.15
N ALA A 161 -6.24 -19.66 1.05
CA ALA A 161 -6.74 -19.14 -0.23
C ALA A 161 -6.00 -17.86 -0.67
N ALA A 162 -5.09 -17.34 0.17
CA ALA A 162 -4.38 -16.10 -0.09
C ALA A 162 -3.30 -16.25 -1.16
N VAL A 163 -3.24 -15.28 -2.06
CA VAL A 163 -2.12 -15.12 -3.01
C VAL A 163 -1.28 -13.94 -2.52
N PRO A 164 0.01 -14.12 -2.17
CA PRO A 164 0.86 -12.99 -1.80
C PRO A 164 1.04 -12.04 -2.99
N LEU A 165 1.19 -10.74 -2.72
CA LEU A 165 1.59 -9.77 -3.76
C LEU A 165 2.96 -10.16 -4.35
N GLY A 166 3.85 -10.68 -3.51
CA GLY A 166 5.12 -11.21 -3.96
C GLY A 166 5.98 -11.77 -2.84
N ARG A 167 7.26 -11.99 -3.17
CA ARG A 167 8.29 -12.44 -2.22
C ARG A 167 9.27 -11.33 -1.91
N VAL A 168 9.59 -11.21 -0.63
CA VAL A 168 10.56 -10.23 -0.12
C VAL A 168 11.96 -10.59 -0.60
N ALA A 169 12.60 -9.68 -1.32
CA ALA A 169 14.03 -9.75 -1.66
C ALA A 169 14.88 -8.92 -0.68
N VAL A 170 14.33 -7.82 -0.14
CA VAL A 170 14.93 -6.97 0.90
C VAL A 170 13.81 -6.51 1.82
N GLY A 171 14.02 -6.50 3.12
CA GLY A 171 13.01 -6.09 4.12
C GLY A 171 12.33 -7.27 4.80
N HIS A 172 11.13 -7.06 5.34
CA HIS A 172 10.40 -8.05 6.15
C HIS A 172 9.03 -8.42 5.56
N GLY A 173 8.36 -7.49 4.87
CA GLY A 173 7.03 -7.71 4.27
C GLY A 173 5.96 -8.08 5.31
N ASN A 174 5.23 -9.18 5.08
CA ASN A 174 4.21 -9.68 5.99
C ASN A 174 4.77 -10.13 7.35
N ALA A 175 6.10 -10.36 7.42
CA ALA A 175 6.84 -10.76 8.61
C ALA A 175 6.42 -12.09 9.25
N GLY A 176 5.59 -12.89 8.58
CA GLY A 176 5.12 -14.21 9.04
C GLY A 176 6.17 -15.33 8.96
N GLY A 177 7.42 -15.02 8.56
CA GLY A 177 8.53 -15.97 8.46
C GLY A 177 8.56 -16.77 7.15
N ASP A 178 7.59 -16.61 6.27
CA ASP A 178 7.46 -17.29 4.97
C ASP A 178 8.07 -16.50 3.79
N GLY A 179 8.58 -15.28 4.06
CA GLY A 179 9.21 -14.41 3.07
C GLY A 179 8.22 -13.80 2.08
N THR A 180 6.93 -13.71 2.44
CA THR A 180 5.91 -13.07 1.61
C THR A 180 5.74 -11.58 1.92
N GLU A 181 5.23 -10.83 0.97
CA GLU A 181 4.81 -9.46 1.11
C GLU A 181 3.43 -9.27 0.49
N GLY A 182 2.56 -8.54 1.23
CA GLY A 182 1.23 -8.19 0.77
C GLY A 182 0.33 -9.39 0.50
N ILE A 183 -0.80 -9.10 -0.12
CA ILE A 183 -1.82 -10.09 -0.49
C ILE A 183 -2.64 -9.55 -1.65
N VAL A 184 -3.05 -10.42 -2.55
CA VAL A 184 -3.94 -10.12 -3.67
C VAL A 184 -5.15 -11.04 -3.63
N ASN A 185 -6.33 -10.46 -3.78
CA ASN A 185 -7.58 -11.18 -4.00
C ASN A 185 -8.35 -10.51 -5.16
N GLY A 186 -8.22 -11.06 -6.36
CA GLY A 186 -8.78 -10.45 -7.56
C GLY A 186 -8.24 -9.04 -7.79
N ARG A 187 -9.09 -8.01 -7.62
CA ARG A 187 -8.73 -6.60 -7.77
C ARG A 187 -8.42 -5.89 -6.44
N VAL A 188 -8.39 -6.63 -5.34
CA VAL A 188 -8.02 -6.11 -4.03
C VAL A 188 -6.56 -6.39 -3.78
N VAL A 189 -5.77 -5.34 -3.58
CA VAL A 189 -4.33 -5.40 -3.29
C VAL A 189 -4.07 -4.80 -1.93
N GLY A 190 -3.54 -5.61 -1.02
CA GLY A 190 -3.03 -5.18 0.27
C GLY A 190 -1.50 -5.25 0.31
N THR A 191 -0.83 -4.27 0.90
CA THR A 191 0.65 -4.21 0.93
C THR A 191 1.15 -3.44 2.14
N TYR A 192 2.37 -3.73 2.59
CA TYR A 192 3.11 -2.93 3.58
C TYR A 192 4.03 -1.89 2.95
N LEU A 193 4.05 -1.79 1.63
CA LEU A 193 4.86 -0.84 0.89
C LEU A 193 4.27 0.57 0.99
N HIS A 194 4.92 1.47 1.73
CA HIS A 194 4.62 2.91 1.75
C HIS A 194 5.45 3.67 0.72
N GLY A 195 5.08 4.96 0.54
CA GLY A 195 5.97 5.81 -0.18
C GLY A 195 5.52 7.03 -0.97
N PRO A 196 4.28 7.30 -1.39
CA PRO A 196 3.18 6.43 -1.81
C PRO A 196 3.65 5.31 -2.74
N VAL A 197 3.15 4.10 -2.51
CA VAL A 197 3.65 2.91 -3.24
C VAL A 197 3.50 3.04 -4.76
N LEU A 198 2.40 3.66 -5.22
CA LEU A 198 2.14 3.82 -6.66
C LEU A 198 3.06 4.85 -7.33
N ALA A 199 3.53 5.86 -6.58
CA ALA A 199 4.52 6.82 -7.10
C ALA A 199 5.90 6.17 -7.29
N ARG A 200 6.22 5.14 -6.51
CA ARG A 200 7.45 4.36 -6.67
C ARG A 200 7.34 3.28 -7.74
N ASN A 201 6.12 2.82 -8.02
CA ASN A 201 5.85 1.65 -8.87
C ASN A 201 4.73 1.95 -9.88
N PRO A 202 5.02 2.68 -10.96
CA PRO A 202 4.00 3.07 -11.95
C PRO A 202 3.30 1.87 -12.59
N ALA A 203 4.00 0.75 -12.78
CA ALA A 203 3.41 -0.47 -13.30
C ALA A 203 2.29 -1.04 -12.39
N LEU A 204 2.44 -0.94 -11.06
CA LEU A 204 1.39 -1.34 -10.11
C LEU A 204 0.17 -0.40 -10.19
N ALA A 205 0.40 0.90 -10.40
CA ALA A 205 -0.69 1.84 -10.62
C ALA A 205 -1.47 1.50 -11.90
N ASP A 206 -0.79 1.21 -12.99
CA ASP A 206 -1.41 0.83 -14.26
C ASP A 206 -2.09 -0.54 -14.18
N HIS A 207 -1.55 -1.47 -13.41
CA HIS A 207 -2.20 -2.76 -13.12
C HIS A 207 -3.56 -2.55 -12.45
N LEU A 208 -3.64 -1.72 -11.41
CA LEU A 208 -4.91 -1.39 -10.73
C LEU A 208 -5.88 -0.69 -11.69
N LEU A 209 -5.44 0.31 -12.43
CA LEU A 209 -6.26 1.05 -13.39
C LEU A 209 -6.77 0.13 -14.51
N SER A 210 -5.91 -0.69 -15.09
CA SER A 210 -6.30 -1.59 -16.18
C SER A 210 -7.23 -2.71 -15.72
N SER A 211 -7.18 -3.10 -14.46
CA SER A 211 -8.09 -4.10 -13.90
C SER A 211 -9.56 -3.66 -13.94
N VAL A 212 -9.83 -2.36 -13.87
CA VAL A 212 -11.20 -1.80 -13.91
C VAL A 212 -11.59 -1.19 -15.25
N LEU A 213 -10.62 -0.67 -16.02
CA LEU A 213 -10.88 0.05 -17.27
C LEU A 213 -10.54 -0.77 -18.52
N GLY A 214 -9.86 -1.91 -18.36
CA GLY A 214 -9.26 -2.63 -19.47
C GLY A 214 -7.90 -2.04 -19.89
N PRO A 215 -7.35 -2.47 -21.04
CA PRO A 215 -6.02 -2.07 -21.48
C PRO A 215 -5.88 -0.55 -21.63
N LEU A 216 -4.79 0.00 -21.09
CA LEU A 216 -4.48 1.43 -21.12
C LEU A 216 -3.34 1.73 -22.10
N ALA A 217 -3.37 2.93 -22.70
CA ALA A 217 -2.25 3.42 -23.48
C ALA A 217 -1.01 3.57 -22.57
N PRO A 218 0.19 3.19 -23.07
CA PRO A 218 1.42 3.38 -22.29
C PRO A 218 1.69 4.87 -22.04
N LEU A 219 2.37 5.15 -20.92
CA LEU A 219 2.92 6.48 -20.61
C LEU A 219 4.44 6.44 -20.77
N ASP A 220 5.02 7.63 -20.97
CA ASP A 220 6.46 7.81 -20.88
C ASP A 220 6.86 7.89 -19.40
N ASP A 221 7.30 6.76 -18.86
CA ASP A 221 7.73 6.62 -17.46
C ASP A 221 9.26 6.55 -17.32
N ASP A 222 10.05 6.90 -18.33
CA ASP A 222 11.51 6.67 -18.38
C ASP A 222 12.24 7.29 -17.17
N GLU A 223 11.89 8.53 -16.78
CA GLU A 223 12.49 9.19 -15.61
C GLU A 223 12.12 8.49 -14.30
N ILE A 224 10.86 8.06 -14.15
CA ILE A 224 10.38 7.35 -12.96
C ILE A 224 11.05 5.99 -12.86
N GLU A 225 11.20 5.29 -13.97
CA GLU A 225 11.90 4.01 -14.05
C GLU A 225 13.40 4.13 -13.74
N ALA A 226 14.05 5.22 -14.15
CA ALA A 226 15.44 5.50 -13.78
C ALA A 226 15.57 5.66 -12.27
N LEU A 227 14.73 6.47 -11.62
CA LEU A 227 14.69 6.63 -10.17
C LEU A 227 14.35 5.32 -9.45
N ARG A 228 13.43 4.51 -9.98
CA ARG A 228 13.09 3.20 -9.41
C ARG A 228 14.29 2.27 -9.43
N LYS A 229 15.03 2.20 -10.54
CA LYS A 229 16.26 1.40 -10.66
C LYS A 229 17.33 1.81 -9.66
N GLU A 230 17.53 3.12 -9.45
CA GLU A 230 18.46 3.64 -8.44
C GLU A 230 18.06 3.19 -7.03
N ARG A 231 16.76 3.28 -6.68
CA ARG A 231 16.25 2.84 -5.37
C ARG A 231 16.40 1.34 -5.17
N LEU A 232 16.08 0.53 -6.17
CA LEU A 232 16.28 -0.92 -6.14
C LEU A 232 17.77 -1.26 -5.92
N HIS A 233 18.66 -0.57 -6.62
CA HIS A 233 20.09 -0.75 -6.44
C HIS A 233 20.55 -0.37 -5.02
N ALA A 234 20.13 0.79 -4.53
CA ALA A 234 20.49 1.26 -3.19
C ALA A 234 19.95 0.32 -2.09
N ALA A 235 18.71 -0.15 -2.20
CA ALA A 235 18.12 -1.08 -1.23
C ALA A 235 18.84 -2.43 -1.19
N ARG A 236 19.30 -2.93 -2.34
CA ARG A 236 20.05 -4.19 -2.43
C ARG A 236 21.52 -4.07 -1.99
N HIS A 237 22.09 -2.84 -1.95
CA HIS A 237 23.49 -2.59 -1.64
C HIS A 237 23.64 -1.48 -0.56
N PRO A 238 23.09 -1.63 0.65
CA PRO A 238 23.02 -0.57 1.66
C PRO A 238 24.40 -0.05 2.09
N HIS A 239 25.45 -0.87 1.96
CA HIS A 239 26.82 -0.50 2.36
C HIS A 239 27.58 0.33 1.32
N MET A 240 27.09 0.47 0.09
CA MET A 240 27.76 1.25 -0.95
C MET A 240 27.37 2.74 -0.96
N HIS A 241 26.37 3.13 -0.18
CA HIS A 241 25.81 4.50 -0.16
C HIS A 241 26.08 5.28 1.14
N MET A 242 27.10 4.91 1.92
CA MET A 242 27.60 5.85 2.94
C MET A 242 28.57 6.85 2.27
N PRO A 243 28.16 8.11 2.03
CA PRO A 243 29.15 9.13 1.68
C PRO A 243 30.13 9.24 2.84
N GLN A 244 31.42 9.30 2.55
CA GLN A 244 32.49 9.56 3.52
C GLN A 244 32.35 11.01 4.09
N LEU A 245 31.23 11.33 4.73
CA LEU A 245 31.00 12.61 5.41
C LEU A 245 31.49 12.60 6.87
N ALA A 246 31.97 11.45 7.37
CA ALA A 246 32.38 11.33 8.78
C ALA A 246 33.85 11.67 9.07
N SER A 247 34.71 11.94 8.07
CA SER A 247 36.13 12.23 8.32
C SER A 247 36.44 13.72 8.53
N GLY A 248 35.56 14.63 8.13
CA GLY A 248 35.74 16.10 8.28
C GLY A 248 35.42 16.64 9.68
N TRP A 249 34.46 16.08 10.35
CA TRP A 249 33.96 16.62 11.64
C TRP A 249 34.82 16.24 12.85
N ARG A 250 35.63 15.20 12.79
CA ARG A 250 36.53 14.81 13.90
C ARG A 250 37.77 15.70 14.02
N ARG A 251 38.09 16.54 13.04
CA ARG A 251 39.22 17.49 13.10
C ARG A 251 38.88 18.84 13.75
N LEU A 252 37.59 19.20 13.76
CA LEU A 252 37.14 20.48 14.34
C LEU A 252 36.92 20.46 15.88
N LEU A 253 36.87 19.26 16.47
CA LEU A 253 36.67 19.11 17.94
C LEU A 253 37.95 18.79 18.72
N ARG A 254 39.15 18.84 18.09
CA ARG A 254 40.45 18.63 18.76
C ARG A 254 41.38 19.83 18.70
N GLY A 255 40.85 21.01 18.52
CA GLY A 255 41.63 22.25 18.47
C GLY A 255 41.04 23.32 19.38
N SER A 256 41.15 23.17 20.67
CA SER A 256 41.21 24.24 21.70
C SER A 256 41.54 23.60 23.04
#